data_9bbceb5dfdd8df5246d0927b39705e3c
#
_entry.id   9bbceb5dfdd8df5246d0927b39705e3c
#
_cell.length_a   1.000
_cell.length_b   1.000
_cell.length_c   1.000
_cell.angle_alpha   90.00
_cell.angle_beta   90.00
_cell.angle_gamma   90.00
#
_symmetry.space_group_name_H-M   'P 1'
#
loop_
_entity.id
_entity.type
_entity.pdbx_description
1 polymer ?
#
loop_
_entity_poly.entity_id
_entity_poly.type
_entity_poly.pdbx_seq_one_letter_code
_entity_poly.pdbx_strand_id
1 'polypeptide(L)'
;VLTSDQRVKHIIERAEYYGFSGERVKGLVFCSNKKEAAELSQKFNQTGKYSTIMLCGDNSQEEREDAINRLTSDGRKDRLDYIFTVDIFNEGVDIPEINQVIMLRPTESPIIFVQQLGRGLRKAEGKEFVIVIDFIGNYQNNYMIPIALSGDRTGNKDNIRRSLIEGNNF
;
A
#
# COMPACT_ATOMS: atom_id res chain seq x y z
N VAL A 1 20.58 1.38 -13.06
CA VAL A 1 20.09 0.53 -11.95
C VAL A 1 20.31 1.28 -10.65
N LEU A 2 19.24 1.60 -9.95
CA LEU A 2 19.32 2.25 -8.63
C LEU A 2 19.92 1.28 -7.62
N THR A 3 20.80 1.78 -6.76
CA THR A 3 21.22 1.03 -5.57
C THR A 3 20.02 0.80 -4.66
N SER A 4 20.08 -0.21 -3.78
CA SER A 4 18.97 -0.49 -2.86
C SER A 4 18.67 0.70 -1.93
N ASP A 5 19.68 1.45 -1.52
CA ASP A 5 19.49 2.67 -0.71
C ASP A 5 18.81 3.79 -1.48
N GLN A 6 19.17 4.00 -2.74
CA GLN A 6 18.51 4.96 -3.63
C GLN A 6 17.06 4.58 -3.88
N ARG A 7 16.79 3.29 -4.07
CA ARG A 7 15.44 2.78 -4.26
C ARG A 7 14.56 3.01 -3.03
N VAL A 8 15.06 2.70 -1.84
CA VAL A 8 14.36 2.95 -0.58
C VAL A 8 14.05 4.44 -0.41
N LYS A 9 15.04 5.30 -0.63
CA LYS A 9 14.86 6.74 -0.57
C LYS A 9 13.78 7.21 -1.54
N HIS A 10 13.79 6.72 -2.77
CA HIS A 10 12.79 7.06 -3.79
C HIS A 10 11.38 6.61 -3.37
N ILE A 11 11.23 5.39 -2.86
CA ILE A 11 9.94 4.88 -2.38
C ILE A 11 9.41 5.73 -1.23
N ILE A 12 10.25 6.04 -0.24
CA ILE A 12 9.86 6.87 0.91
C ILE A 12 9.46 8.28 0.47
N GLU A 13 10.23 8.91 -0.40
CA GLU A 13 9.92 10.25 -0.92
C GLU A 13 8.56 10.28 -1.64
N ARG A 14 8.26 9.26 -2.45
CA ARG A 14 6.96 9.16 -3.13
C ARG A 14 5.83 8.87 -2.18
N ALA A 15 6.04 7.98 -1.21
CA ALA A 15 5.03 7.69 -0.19
C ALA A 15 4.68 8.92 0.64
N GLU A 16 5.68 9.72 1.02
CA GLU A 16 5.47 10.97 1.75
C GLU A 16 4.83 12.05 0.88
N TYR A 17 5.21 12.14 -0.38
CA TYR A 17 4.65 13.11 -1.33
C TYR A 17 3.15 12.90 -1.56
N TYR A 18 2.73 11.66 -1.84
CA TYR A 18 1.33 11.34 -2.10
C TYR A 18 0.52 11.21 -0.82
N GLY A 19 1.16 10.83 0.28
CA GLY A 19 0.54 10.77 1.59
C GLY A 19 -0.54 9.68 1.72
N PHE A 20 -1.44 9.91 2.64
CA PHE A 20 -2.50 8.98 3.00
C PHE A 20 -3.69 9.73 3.60
N SER A 21 -4.85 9.07 3.63
CA SER A 21 -6.02 9.56 4.35
C SER A 21 -6.02 9.00 5.78
N GLY A 22 -6.29 9.86 6.77
CA GLY A 22 -6.29 9.49 8.18
C GLY A 22 -5.12 10.08 8.96
N GLU A 23 -4.98 9.70 10.22
CA GLU A 23 -4.00 10.29 11.13
C GLU A 23 -2.60 9.71 10.99
N ARG A 24 -2.50 8.44 10.61
CA ARG A 24 -1.21 7.77 10.39
C ARG A 24 -1.28 6.81 9.20
N VAL A 25 -0.14 6.52 8.61
CA VAL A 25 -0.06 5.56 7.53
C VAL A 25 -0.30 4.13 8.03
N LYS A 26 -1.13 3.41 7.30
CA LYS A 26 -1.38 1.96 7.43
C LYS A 26 -1.23 1.38 6.04
N GLY A 27 0.00 0.97 5.71
CA GLY A 27 0.39 0.66 4.34
C GLY A 27 0.70 -0.80 4.09
N LEU A 28 0.41 -1.24 2.86
CA LEU A 28 0.89 -2.50 2.31
C LEU A 28 1.86 -2.23 1.17
N VAL A 29 2.96 -2.97 1.13
CA VAL A 29 3.94 -2.94 0.05
C VAL A 29 4.02 -4.32 -0.59
N PHE A 30 3.66 -4.42 -1.86
CA PHE A 30 3.69 -5.66 -2.63
C PHE A 30 5.03 -5.81 -3.34
N CYS A 31 5.81 -6.81 -2.95
CA CYS A 31 7.15 -7.06 -3.46
C CYS A 31 7.20 -8.28 -4.39
N SER A 32 8.20 -8.34 -5.26
CA SER A 32 8.37 -9.41 -6.24
C SER A 32 8.91 -10.71 -5.64
N ASN A 33 9.73 -10.61 -4.59
CA ASN A 33 10.35 -11.77 -3.96
C ASN A 33 10.69 -11.49 -2.49
N LYS A 34 10.97 -12.57 -1.76
CA LYS A 34 11.27 -12.51 -0.32
C LYS A 34 12.51 -11.69 0.01
N LYS A 35 13.56 -11.78 -0.83
CA LYS A 35 14.80 -11.04 -0.63
C LYS A 35 14.56 -9.54 -0.71
N GLU A 36 13.83 -9.10 -1.73
CA GLU A 36 13.45 -7.69 -1.90
C GLU A 36 12.63 -7.19 -0.71
N ALA A 37 11.60 -7.93 -0.33
CA ALA A 37 10.74 -7.56 0.78
C ALA A 37 11.49 -7.44 2.11
N ALA A 38 12.35 -8.41 2.43
CA ALA A 38 13.16 -8.40 3.63
C ALA A 38 14.15 -7.23 3.66
N GLU A 39 14.84 -6.98 2.55
CA GLU A 39 15.81 -5.90 2.42
C GLU A 39 15.14 -4.52 2.56
N LEU A 40 14.03 -4.30 1.87
CA LEU A 40 13.30 -3.03 1.93
C LEU A 40 12.71 -2.79 3.31
N SER A 41 12.11 -3.81 3.93
CA SER A 41 11.58 -3.72 5.29
C SER A 41 12.67 -3.34 6.29
N GLN A 42 13.82 -3.99 6.24
CA GLN A 42 14.96 -3.69 7.09
C GLN A 42 15.44 -2.25 6.91
N LYS A 43 15.56 -1.78 5.68
CA LYS A 43 16.01 -0.42 5.38
C LYS A 43 15.02 0.64 5.80
N PHE A 44 13.73 0.39 5.67
CA PHE A 44 12.69 1.27 6.23
C PHE A 44 12.82 1.40 7.75
N ASN A 45 13.04 0.28 8.45
CA ASN A 45 13.25 0.29 9.90
C ASN A 45 14.52 1.05 10.31
N GLN A 46 15.57 0.96 9.52
CA GLN A 46 16.85 1.66 9.77
C GLN A 46 16.72 3.18 9.69
N THR A 47 15.73 3.70 8.99
CA THR A 47 15.48 5.15 8.93
C THR A 47 15.06 5.75 10.27
N GLY A 48 14.58 4.93 11.19
CA GLY A 48 13.99 5.37 12.46
C GLY A 48 12.61 6.03 12.35
N LYS A 49 12.11 6.23 11.13
CA LYS A 49 10.79 6.86 10.88
C LYS A 49 9.65 5.86 10.83
N TYR A 50 9.92 4.62 10.42
CA TYR A 50 8.92 3.59 10.16
C TYR A 50 9.21 2.31 10.91
N SER A 51 8.15 1.63 11.32
CA SER A 51 8.17 0.28 11.85
C SER A 51 7.51 -0.66 10.86
N THR A 52 8.25 -1.65 10.38
CA THR A 52 7.80 -2.56 9.32
C THR A 52 8.19 -3.99 9.57
N ILE A 53 7.45 -4.92 8.98
CA ILE A 53 7.82 -6.34 8.89
C ILE A 53 7.57 -6.87 7.48
N MET A 54 8.17 -8.01 7.18
CA MET A 54 7.93 -8.76 5.95
C MET A 54 7.06 -9.98 6.25
N LEU A 55 6.04 -10.20 5.43
CA LEU A 55 5.22 -11.41 5.44
C LEU A 55 5.28 -12.11 4.08
N CYS A 56 5.36 -13.43 4.12
CA CYS A 56 5.32 -14.27 2.93
C CYS A 56 4.49 -15.54 3.16
N GLY A 57 4.45 -16.42 2.18
CA GLY A 57 3.70 -17.66 2.27
C GLY A 57 4.13 -18.60 3.42
N ASP A 58 5.36 -18.47 3.89
CA ASP A 58 5.91 -19.30 4.98
C ASP A 58 5.39 -18.90 6.36
N ASN A 59 4.85 -17.70 6.52
CA ASN A 59 4.30 -17.25 7.79
C ASN A 59 2.98 -17.96 8.10
N SER A 60 2.80 -18.31 9.37
CA SER A 60 1.55 -18.91 9.84
C SER A 60 0.38 -17.94 9.78
N GLN A 61 -0.83 -18.47 9.85
CA GLN A 61 -2.03 -17.63 9.92
C GLN A 61 -2.01 -16.73 11.16
N GLU A 62 -1.55 -17.24 12.28
CA GLU A 62 -1.43 -16.47 13.52
C GLU A 62 -0.44 -15.31 13.40
N GLU A 63 0.72 -15.53 12.77
CA GLU A 63 1.70 -14.48 12.50
C GLU A 63 1.14 -13.38 11.59
N ARG A 64 0.35 -13.76 10.58
CA ARG A 64 -0.30 -12.80 9.68
C ARG A 64 -1.36 -11.98 10.40
N GLU A 65 -2.18 -12.61 11.21
CA GLU A 65 -3.21 -11.94 12.01
C GLU A 65 -2.60 -10.99 13.04
N ASP A 66 -1.54 -11.39 13.71
CA ASP A 66 -0.81 -10.51 14.63
C ASP A 66 -0.24 -9.28 13.91
N ALA A 67 0.37 -9.48 12.74
CA ALA A 67 0.90 -8.38 11.93
C ALA A 67 -0.20 -7.40 11.52
N ILE A 68 -1.35 -7.91 11.09
CA ILE A 68 -2.51 -7.09 10.74
C ILE A 68 -3.01 -6.30 11.95
N ASN A 69 -3.09 -6.93 13.12
CA ASN A 69 -3.48 -6.25 14.35
C ASN A 69 -2.48 -5.14 14.74
N ARG A 70 -1.20 -5.38 14.57
CA ARG A 70 -0.15 -4.37 14.80
C ARG A 70 -0.24 -3.20 13.82
N LEU A 71 -0.65 -3.46 12.58
CA LEU A 71 -0.84 -2.42 11.57
C LEU A 71 -2.08 -1.57 11.85
N THR A 72 -3.17 -2.18 12.29
CA THR A 72 -4.49 -1.54 12.37
C THR A 72 -4.80 -0.93 13.75
N SER A 73 -4.13 -1.39 14.80
CA SER A 73 -4.39 -0.95 16.18
C SER A 73 -3.54 0.26 16.56
N ASP A 74 -4.18 1.38 16.88
CA ASP A 74 -3.46 2.64 17.17
C ASP A 74 -2.84 2.67 18.58
N GLY A 75 -3.38 1.90 19.53
CA GLY A 75 -2.93 1.89 20.92
C GLY A 75 -1.73 0.98 21.24
N ARG A 76 -1.23 0.22 20.27
CA ARG A 76 -0.11 -0.70 20.50
C ARG A 76 1.24 0.00 20.43
N LYS A 77 2.13 -0.35 21.36
CA LYS A 77 3.53 0.17 21.34
C LYS A 77 4.36 -0.42 20.19
N ASP A 78 4.02 -1.63 19.76
CA ASP A 78 4.68 -2.36 18.67
C ASP A 78 3.94 -2.20 17.33
N ARG A 79 3.18 -1.13 17.16
CA ARG A 79 2.42 -0.85 15.94
C ARG A 79 3.31 -0.78 14.71
N LEU A 80 2.78 -1.22 13.57
CA LEU A 80 3.43 -1.18 12.28
C LEU A 80 2.87 -0.05 11.42
N ASP A 81 3.73 0.51 10.59
CA ASP A 81 3.37 1.49 9.57
C ASP A 81 3.18 0.84 8.21
N TYR A 82 4.03 -0.14 7.88
CA TYR A 82 3.98 -0.90 6.63
C TYR A 82 4.18 -2.39 6.87
N ILE A 83 3.50 -3.19 6.06
CA ILE A 83 3.78 -4.62 5.90
C ILE A 83 4.26 -4.86 4.46
N PHE A 84 5.45 -5.41 4.31
CA PHE A 84 6.00 -5.83 3.02
C PHE A 84 5.59 -7.27 2.75
N THR A 85 4.86 -7.51 1.67
CA THR A 85 4.26 -8.81 1.38
C THR A 85 4.79 -9.43 0.11
N VAL A 86 4.87 -10.76 0.09
CA VAL A 86 5.23 -11.56 -1.08
C VAL A 86 4.25 -12.73 -1.18
N ASP A 87 3.54 -12.82 -2.32
CA ASP A 87 2.63 -13.91 -2.66
C ASP A 87 1.54 -14.23 -1.62
N ILE A 88 1.21 -13.25 -0.79
CA ILE A 88 0.05 -13.30 0.12
C ILE A 88 -0.85 -12.10 -0.16
N PHE A 89 -2.10 -12.17 0.25
CA PHE A 89 -3.10 -11.14 -0.01
C PHE A 89 -3.44 -10.94 -1.50
N ASN A 90 -3.14 -11.94 -2.35
CA ASN A 90 -3.38 -11.88 -3.80
C ASN A 90 -4.86 -11.91 -4.18
N GLU A 91 -5.69 -12.55 -3.36
CA GLU A 91 -7.13 -12.75 -3.62
C GLU A 91 -8.02 -11.72 -2.92
N GLY A 92 -7.43 -10.65 -2.45
CA GLY A 92 -8.11 -9.62 -1.71
C GLY A 92 -7.69 -9.57 -0.25
N VAL A 93 -7.71 -8.37 0.29
CA VAL A 93 -7.35 -8.09 1.67
C VAL A 93 -8.55 -7.43 2.32
N ASP A 94 -9.09 -8.07 3.35
CA ASP A 94 -10.15 -7.47 4.17
C ASP A 94 -9.53 -6.72 5.34
N ILE A 95 -8.80 -5.65 5.03
CA ILE A 95 -8.23 -4.74 6.03
C ILE A 95 -8.71 -3.34 5.69
N PRO A 96 -9.89 -2.94 6.20
CA PRO A 96 -10.50 -1.65 5.85
C PRO A 96 -9.68 -0.43 6.27
N GLU A 97 -8.78 -0.58 7.21
CA GLU A 97 -7.94 0.50 7.74
C GLU A 97 -6.78 0.87 6.82
N ILE A 98 -6.44 0.06 5.83
CA ILE A 98 -5.35 0.36 4.87
C ILE A 98 -5.66 1.65 4.14
N ASN A 99 -4.72 2.58 4.16
CA ASN A 99 -4.84 3.88 3.52
C ASN A 99 -3.77 4.18 2.47
N GLN A 100 -2.77 3.32 2.35
CA GLN A 100 -1.75 3.42 1.30
C GLN A 100 -1.31 2.04 0.83
N VAL A 101 -1.19 1.87 -0.47
CA VAL A 101 -0.69 0.64 -1.09
C VAL A 101 0.46 1.00 -2.04
N ILE A 102 1.59 0.34 -1.88
CA ILE A 102 2.76 0.50 -2.74
C ILE A 102 2.96 -0.79 -3.53
N MET A 103 2.98 -0.68 -4.84
CA MET A 103 3.11 -1.81 -5.75
C MET A 103 4.50 -1.80 -6.39
N LEU A 104 5.32 -2.79 -6.02
CA LEU A 104 6.68 -2.99 -6.54
C LEU A 104 6.77 -4.20 -7.47
N ARG A 105 5.66 -4.91 -7.68
CA ARG A 105 5.57 -6.05 -8.59
C ARG A 105 4.47 -5.82 -9.62
N PRO A 106 4.62 -6.39 -10.85
CA PRO A 106 3.53 -6.39 -11.82
C PRO A 106 2.31 -7.15 -11.26
N THR A 107 1.13 -6.57 -11.44
CA THR A 107 -0.14 -7.27 -11.31
C THR A 107 -0.78 -7.34 -12.69
N GLU A 108 -1.61 -8.33 -12.95
CA GLU A 108 -2.25 -8.50 -14.25
C GLU A 108 -3.08 -7.29 -14.67
N SER A 109 -3.69 -6.61 -13.69
CA SER A 109 -4.36 -5.35 -13.92
C SER A 109 -4.42 -4.54 -12.62
N PRO A 110 -3.88 -3.32 -12.60
CA PRO A 110 -4.02 -2.42 -11.46
C PRO A 110 -5.48 -2.17 -11.09
N ILE A 111 -6.37 -2.11 -12.08
CA ILE A 111 -7.80 -1.89 -11.87
C ILE A 111 -8.46 -3.07 -11.18
N ILE A 112 -8.15 -4.31 -11.58
CA ILE A 112 -8.69 -5.52 -10.94
C ILE A 112 -8.21 -5.63 -9.50
N PHE A 113 -6.91 -5.37 -9.29
CA PHE A 113 -6.32 -5.37 -7.96
C PHE A 113 -7.01 -4.35 -7.04
N VAL A 114 -7.22 -3.15 -7.52
CA VAL A 114 -7.93 -2.08 -6.85
C VAL A 114 -9.38 -2.47 -6.54
N GLN A 115 -10.08 -3.12 -7.47
CA GLN A 115 -11.43 -3.62 -7.24
C GLN A 115 -11.47 -4.73 -6.19
N GLN A 116 -10.48 -5.62 -6.17
CA GLN A 116 -10.34 -6.64 -5.15
C GLN A 116 -10.08 -6.04 -3.77
N LEU A 117 -9.21 -5.06 -3.68
CA LEU A 117 -9.03 -4.24 -2.48
C LEU A 117 -10.32 -3.54 -2.08
N GLY A 118 -11.03 -2.96 -3.03
CA GLY A 118 -12.26 -2.20 -2.80
C GLY A 118 -13.41 -3.05 -2.25
N ARG A 119 -13.43 -4.35 -2.51
CA ARG A 119 -14.43 -5.26 -1.94
C ARG A 119 -14.23 -5.46 -0.43
N GLY A 120 -12.98 -5.43 0.04
CA GLY A 120 -12.63 -5.54 1.45
C GLY A 120 -12.51 -4.21 2.18
N LEU A 121 -12.37 -3.10 1.45
CA LEU A 121 -12.15 -1.77 2.02
C LEU A 121 -13.48 -1.11 2.37
N ARG A 122 -14.16 -1.64 3.38
CA ARG A 122 -15.28 -0.94 3.99
C ARG A 122 -14.78 0.34 4.65
N LYS A 123 -15.63 1.35 4.75
CA LYS A 123 -15.30 2.59 5.46
C LYS A 123 -14.80 2.29 6.87
N ALA A 124 -13.52 2.50 7.10
CA ALA A 124 -13.03 2.69 8.45
C ALA A 124 -13.24 4.15 8.84
N GLU A 125 -13.55 4.39 10.10
CA GLU A 125 -13.72 5.72 10.63
C GLU A 125 -12.48 6.58 10.40
N GLY A 126 -12.65 7.80 9.90
CA GLY A 126 -11.55 8.73 9.62
C GLY A 126 -10.80 8.50 8.31
N LYS A 127 -11.19 7.48 7.51
CA LYS A 127 -10.58 7.22 6.21
C LYS A 127 -11.52 7.58 5.07
N GLU A 128 -11.08 8.46 4.19
CA GLU A 128 -11.84 8.92 3.03
C GLU A 128 -11.44 8.23 1.73
N PHE A 129 -10.17 7.84 1.59
CA PHE A 129 -9.62 7.22 0.37
C PHE A 129 -8.39 6.35 0.65
N VAL A 130 -8.04 5.51 -0.31
CA VAL A 130 -6.78 4.76 -0.34
C VAL A 130 -5.93 5.30 -1.48
N ILE A 131 -4.65 5.55 -1.19
CA ILE A 131 -3.69 5.93 -2.22
C ILE A 131 -2.93 4.69 -2.66
N VAL A 132 -2.93 4.43 -3.96
CA VAL A 132 -2.16 3.35 -4.58
C VAL A 132 -1.02 3.96 -5.39
N ILE A 133 0.21 3.62 -5.03
CA ILE A 133 1.42 4.08 -5.71
C ILE A 133 1.99 2.90 -6.48
N ASP A 134 2.03 3.01 -7.80
CA ASP A 134 2.56 1.99 -8.69
C ASP A 134 3.95 2.37 -9.17
N PHE A 135 4.96 1.57 -8.80
CA PHE A 135 6.34 1.71 -9.26
C PHE A 135 6.67 0.76 -10.42
N ILE A 136 5.67 0.11 -10.99
CA ILE A 136 5.83 -0.88 -12.05
C ILE A 136 5.73 -0.18 -13.40
N GLY A 137 6.81 -0.04 -14.05
CA GLY A 137 6.89 0.67 -15.30
C GLY A 137 8.06 1.63 -15.26
N ASN A 138 8.29 2.33 -16.32
CA ASN A 138 9.38 3.28 -16.38
C ASN A 138 9.31 4.22 -15.19
N TYR A 139 10.41 4.37 -14.46
CA TYR A 139 10.57 5.25 -13.31
C TYR A 139 10.06 6.70 -13.51
N GLN A 140 9.63 7.04 -14.71
CA GLN A 140 9.08 8.32 -15.09
C GLN A 140 7.55 8.41 -15.00
N ASN A 141 6.86 7.29 -14.94
CA ASN A 141 5.39 7.23 -14.91
C ASN A 141 4.91 6.56 -13.63
N ASN A 142 4.93 7.31 -12.55
CA ASN A 142 4.28 6.87 -11.32
C ASN A 142 2.78 7.20 -11.44
N TYR A 143 1.96 6.16 -11.57
CA TYR A 143 0.52 6.31 -11.56
C TYR A 143 0.02 6.33 -10.12
N MET A 144 -0.59 7.42 -9.72
CA MET A 144 -1.39 7.48 -8.51
C MET A 144 -2.84 7.22 -8.89
N ILE A 145 -3.44 6.22 -8.29
CA ILE A 145 -4.87 5.96 -8.41
C ILE A 145 -5.51 6.35 -7.07
N PRO A 146 -6.06 7.55 -6.93
CA PRO A 146 -6.85 7.88 -5.77
C PRO A 146 -8.18 7.14 -5.86
N ILE A 147 -8.39 6.20 -4.95
CA ILE A 147 -9.69 5.56 -4.80
C ILE A 147 -10.44 6.30 -3.73
N ALA A 148 -11.34 7.16 -4.14
CA ALA A 148 -12.29 7.74 -3.21
C ALA A 148 -13.24 6.64 -2.73
N LEU A 149 -13.08 6.25 -1.48
CA LEU A 149 -14.00 5.36 -0.77
C LEU A 149 -15.16 6.16 -0.14
N SER A 150 -15.24 7.45 -0.39
CA SER A 150 -16.38 8.25 0.03
C SER A 150 -17.64 7.67 -0.60
N GLY A 151 -18.65 7.41 0.22
CA GLY A 151 -19.88 6.74 -0.09
C GLY A 151 -20.73 7.33 -1.22
N ASP A 152 -20.13 7.66 -2.33
CA ASP A 152 -20.84 7.88 -3.58
C ASP A 152 -21.32 6.54 -4.11
N ARG A 153 -22.52 6.17 -3.70
CA ARG A 153 -23.24 4.98 -4.15
C ARG A 153 -23.63 5.07 -5.64
N THR A 154 -23.32 6.17 -6.30
CA THR A 154 -23.77 6.41 -7.67
C THR A 154 -22.98 5.63 -8.70
N GLY A 155 -21.85 4.98 -8.32
CA GLY A 155 -21.06 4.15 -9.22
C GLY A 155 -20.62 4.90 -10.47
N ASN A 156 -20.46 6.22 -10.38
CA ASN A 156 -20.17 7.06 -11.52
C ASN A 156 -18.75 6.79 -12.01
N LYS A 157 -18.65 5.97 -13.04
CA LYS A 157 -17.40 5.63 -13.73
C LYS A 157 -16.64 6.87 -14.23
N ASP A 158 -17.31 7.99 -14.36
CA ASP A 158 -16.72 9.24 -14.83
C ASP A 158 -15.86 9.92 -13.77
N ASN A 159 -16.17 9.75 -12.49
CA ASN A 159 -15.35 10.26 -11.41
C ASN A 159 -14.03 9.48 -11.25
N ILE A 160 -14.07 8.17 -11.49
CA ILE A 160 -12.87 7.33 -11.52
C ILE A 160 -12.00 7.70 -12.73
N ARG A 161 -12.60 7.96 -13.89
CA ARG A 161 -11.89 8.41 -15.08
C ARG A 161 -11.26 9.79 -14.91
N ARG A 162 -11.92 10.74 -14.27
CA ARG A 162 -11.34 12.06 -13.97
C ARG A 162 -10.13 11.96 -13.08
N SER A 163 -10.19 11.16 -12.01
CA SER A 163 -9.04 10.93 -11.12
C SER A 163 -7.87 10.27 -11.83
N LEU A 164 -8.11 9.41 -12.81
CA LEU A 164 -7.09 8.77 -13.65
C LEU A 164 -6.46 9.73 -14.66
N ILE A 165 -7.22 10.71 -15.16
CA ILE A 165 -6.77 11.67 -16.15
C ILE A 165 -5.99 12.82 -15.50
N GLU A 166 -6.41 13.28 -14.33
CA GLU A 166 -5.71 14.34 -13.59
C GLU A 166 -4.35 13.88 -13.04
N GLY A 167 -4.15 12.59 -12.80
CA GLY A 167 -2.86 12.00 -12.46
C GLY A 167 -1.82 11.97 -13.60
N ASN A 168 -2.25 12.20 -14.84
CA ASN A 168 -1.38 12.15 -16.02
C ASN A 168 -0.76 13.51 -16.41
N ASN A 169 -0.98 14.57 -15.64
CA ASN A 169 -0.53 15.93 -15.97
C ASN A 169 0.61 16.47 -15.08
N PHE A 170 1.46 15.55 -14.58
CA PHE A 170 2.67 15.98 -13.86
C PHE A 170 3.89 15.23 -14.34
#